data_9fab028436ede8ba68ecc9477016cd8f
#
_entry.id   9fab028436ede8ba68ecc9477016cd8f
#
_cell.length_a   1.000
_cell.length_b   1.000
_cell.length_c   1.000
_cell.angle_alpha   90.00
_cell.angle_beta   90.00
_cell.angle_gamma   90.00
#
_symmetry.space_group_name_H-M   'P 1'
#
loop_
_entity.id
_entity.type
_entity.pdbx_description
1 polymer ?
#
loop_
_entity_poly.entity_id
_entity_poly.type
_entity_poly.pdbx_seq_one_letter_code
_entity_poly.pdbx_strand_id
1 'polypeptide(L)'
;MIKIYLASDHAGFDLKQFLGTHLRELGHEVEDCGALENNPLDDYPDFIIPAAKKVAKNPYSRGIIMGGSGQGEAIAANRIKGIRAVVYYDGPIDIVKLSRTHNNANILSLGARFITQKRAAETIDLWLHEPFEGGRHKNRIDKLDI
;
A
#
# COMPACT_ATOMS: atom_id res chain seq x y z
N MET A 1 17.08 -0.50 1.07
CA MET A 1 16.19 -0.28 2.23
C MET A 1 15.21 0.84 1.90
N ILE A 2 13.94 0.63 2.20
CA ILE A 2 12.87 1.60 1.94
C ILE A 2 12.13 1.87 3.25
N LYS A 3 11.72 3.11 3.47
CA LYS A 3 10.81 3.44 4.57
C LYS A 3 9.39 3.05 4.15
N ILE A 4 8.75 2.20 4.93
CA ILE A 4 7.42 1.66 4.63
C ILE A 4 6.45 1.95 5.78
N TYR A 5 5.31 2.54 5.44
CA TYR A 5 4.21 2.76 6.37
C TYR A 5 3.15 1.70 6.15
N LEU A 6 2.78 0.99 7.22
CA LEU A 6 1.72 -0.03 7.19
C LEU A 6 0.48 0.51 7.90
N ALA A 7 -0.69 0.18 7.37
CA ALA A 7 -1.94 0.47 8.04
C ALA A 7 -3.04 -0.52 7.62
N SER A 8 -3.92 -0.82 8.53
CA SER A 8 -5.10 -1.64 8.29
C SER A 8 -6.17 -1.39 9.33
N ASP A 9 -7.39 -1.81 9.05
CA ASP A 9 -8.40 -2.02 10.06
C ASP A 9 -8.32 -3.47 10.60
N HIS A 10 -9.36 -3.90 11.32
CA HIS A 10 -9.45 -5.25 11.86
C HIS A 10 -9.35 -6.34 10.78
N ALA A 11 -9.93 -6.12 9.60
CA ALA A 11 -9.95 -7.13 8.52
C ALA A 11 -8.56 -7.41 7.96
N GLY A 12 -7.68 -6.42 7.97
CA GLY A 12 -6.30 -6.58 7.51
C GLY A 12 -5.28 -6.75 8.62
N PHE A 13 -5.70 -6.82 9.88
CA PHE A 13 -4.80 -6.81 11.02
C PHE A 13 -3.76 -7.95 10.99
N ASP A 14 -4.22 -9.20 10.81
CA ASP A 14 -3.31 -10.35 10.81
C ASP A 14 -2.32 -10.28 9.62
N LEU A 15 -2.80 -9.91 8.46
CA LEU A 15 -1.94 -9.74 7.29
C LEU A 15 -0.91 -8.63 7.52
N LYS A 16 -1.31 -7.53 8.14
CA LYS A 16 -0.39 -6.42 8.47
C LYS A 16 0.72 -6.89 9.41
N GLN A 17 0.39 -7.66 10.45
CA GLN A 17 1.38 -8.20 11.38
C GLN A 17 2.38 -9.11 10.65
N PHE A 18 1.89 -10.01 9.81
CA PHE A 18 2.73 -10.89 9.02
C PHE A 18 3.67 -10.11 8.09
N LEU A 19 3.13 -9.16 7.34
CA LEU A 19 3.91 -8.37 6.39
C LEU A 19 4.92 -7.45 7.08
N GLY A 20 4.57 -6.91 8.24
CA GLY A 20 5.49 -6.10 9.05
C GLY A 20 6.73 -6.89 9.44
N THR A 21 6.55 -8.11 9.91
CA THR A 21 7.67 -9.01 10.25
C THR A 21 8.50 -9.34 9.01
N HIS A 22 7.85 -9.70 7.91
CA HIS A 22 8.52 -10.02 6.65
C HIS A 22 9.39 -8.85 6.16
N LEU A 23 8.86 -7.64 6.16
CA LEU A 23 9.55 -6.46 5.68
C LEU A 23 10.74 -6.07 6.58
N ARG A 24 10.58 -6.20 7.88
CA ARG A 24 11.68 -5.94 8.83
C ARG A 24 12.82 -6.94 8.66
N GLU A 25 12.50 -8.20 8.44
CA GLU A 25 13.49 -9.25 8.18
C GLU A 25 14.28 -8.97 6.90
N LEU A 26 13.66 -8.32 5.91
CA LEU A 26 14.34 -7.91 4.68
C LEU A 26 15.18 -6.63 4.84
N GLY A 27 15.17 -6.02 6.01
CA GLY A 27 15.96 -4.83 6.31
C GLY A 27 15.28 -3.50 5.99
N HIS A 28 13.98 -3.50 5.71
CA HIS A 28 13.23 -2.26 5.52
C HIS A 28 12.92 -1.59 6.86
N GLU A 29 12.80 -0.28 6.84
CA GLU A 29 12.35 0.50 7.98
C GLU A 29 10.82 0.57 7.95
N VAL A 30 10.16 -0.05 8.94
CA VAL A 30 8.71 -0.20 8.95
C VAL A 30 8.10 0.56 10.11
N GLU A 31 7.12 1.40 9.80
CA GLU A 31 6.30 2.05 10.81
C GLU A 31 4.86 1.55 10.70
N ASP A 32 4.35 0.97 11.77
CA ASP A 32 2.97 0.52 11.88
C ASP A 32 2.08 1.70 12.33
N CYS A 33 1.23 2.17 11.43
CA CYS A 33 0.33 3.29 11.69
C CYS A 33 -1.03 2.86 12.27
N GLY A 34 -1.20 1.57 12.57
CA GLY A 34 -2.43 1.02 13.16
C GLY A 34 -3.23 0.22 12.13
N ALA A 35 -4.29 -0.48 12.52
CA ALA A 35 -4.71 -0.61 13.93
C ALA A 35 -3.66 -1.37 14.74
N LEU A 36 -3.52 -1.00 16.02
CA LEU A 36 -2.56 -1.67 16.91
C LEU A 36 -3.19 -2.85 17.64
N GLU A 37 -4.49 -3.01 17.53
CA GLU A 37 -5.25 -4.14 18.07
C GLU A 37 -6.33 -4.55 17.08
N ASN A 38 -6.78 -5.80 17.18
CA ASN A 38 -7.86 -6.32 16.32
C ASN A 38 -9.23 -6.00 16.95
N ASN A 39 -9.78 -4.83 16.63
CA ASN A 39 -11.08 -4.38 17.08
C ASN A 39 -12.08 -4.44 15.92
N PRO A 40 -13.07 -5.38 15.94
CA PRO A 40 -14.02 -5.53 14.83
C PRO A 40 -14.95 -4.33 14.61
N LEU A 41 -14.93 -3.35 15.50
CA LEU A 41 -15.74 -2.14 15.39
C LEU A 41 -14.95 -0.95 14.86
N ASP A 42 -13.69 -1.11 14.50
CA ASP A 42 -12.89 0.00 14.02
C ASP A 42 -13.24 0.40 12.58
N ASP A 43 -12.87 1.64 12.23
CA ASP A 43 -13.11 2.22 10.92
C ASP A 43 -11.77 2.42 10.19
N TYR A 44 -11.65 1.88 8.97
CA TYR A 44 -10.40 1.90 8.23
C TYR A 44 -9.84 3.31 7.98
N PRO A 45 -10.65 4.36 7.71
CA PRO A 45 -10.08 5.68 7.45
C PRO A 45 -9.25 6.25 8.58
N ASP A 46 -9.55 5.88 9.83
CA ASP A 46 -8.82 6.34 11.01
C ASP A 46 -7.34 5.92 10.99
N PHE A 47 -6.99 4.85 10.29
CA PHE A 47 -5.62 4.35 10.16
C PHE A 47 -5.01 4.68 8.79
N ILE A 48 -5.82 4.58 7.75
CA ILE A 48 -5.36 4.74 6.37
C ILE A 48 -4.98 6.19 6.07
N ILE A 49 -5.81 7.14 6.48
CA ILE A 49 -5.57 8.56 6.17
C ILE A 49 -4.26 9.06 6.82
N PRO A 50 -3.99 8.80 8.11
CA PRO A 50 -2.70 9.18 8.69
C PRO A 50 -1.50 8.56 7.98
N ALA A 51 -1.58 7.27 7.60
CA ALA A 51 -0.51 6.61 6.86
C ALA A 51 -0.29 7.25 5.50
N ALA A 52 -1.36 7.53 4.76
CA ALA A 52 -1.28 8.18 3.45
C ALA A 52 -0.64 9.56 3.55
N LYS A 53 -0.98 10.34 4.58
CA LYS A 53 -0.36 11.65 4.82
C LYS A 53 1.14 11.54 5.05
N LYS A 54 1.59 10.52 5.76
CA LYS A 54 3.02 10.27 5.98
C LYS A 54 3.74 9.93 4.69
N VAL A 55 3.15 9.06 3.85
CA VAL A 55 3.71 8.73 2.54
C VAL A 55 3.79 9.97 1.65
N ALA A 56 2.74 10.79 1.63
CA ALA A 56 2.72 12.01 0.82
C ALA A 56 3.82 13.00 1.20
N LYS A 57 4.20 13.05 2.47
CA LYS A 57 5.26 13.94 2.96
C LYS A 57 6.67 13.43 2.70
N ASN A 58 6.82 12.14 2.39
CA ASN A 58 8.12 11.52 2.17
C ASN A 58 8.13 10.82 0.80
N PRO A 59 8.62 11.48 -0.25
CA PRO A 59 8.58 10.92 -1.62
C PRO A 59 9.42 9.67 -1.80
N TYR A 60 10.32 9.36 -0.87
CA TYR A 60 11.13 8.13 -0.91
C TYR A 60 10.50 6.98 -0.13
N SER A 61 9.36 7.20 0.50
CA SER A 61 8.65 6.17 1.24
C SER A 61 7.59 5.48 0.38
N ARG A 62 7.06 4.39 0.89
CA ARG A 62 5.95 3.64 0.32
C ARG A 62 4.95 3.32 1.41
N GLY A 63 3.71 3.14 1.03
CA GLY A 63 2.68 2.64 1.92
C GLY A 63 2.19 1.27 1.47
N ILE A 64 1.92 0.41 2.44
CA ILE A 64 1.23 -0.86 2.22
C ILE A 64 0.06 -0.87 3.18
N ILE A 65 -1.13 -0.83 2.63
CA ILE A 65 -2.37 -0.77 3.39
C ILE A 65 -3.21 -1.99 3.05
N MET A 66 -4.09 -2.37 3.93
CA MET A 66 -4.92 -3.55 3.73
C MET A 66 -6.22 -3.47 4.50
N GLY A 67 -7.23 -4.11 3.95
CA GLY A 67 -8.55 -4.27 4.53
C GLY A 67 -9.16 -5.53 3.97
N GLY A 68 -10.46 -5.72 4.11
CA GLY A 68 -11.14 -6.90 3.60
C GLY A 68 -10.98 -7.08 2.09
N SER A 69 -11.23 -6.04 1.32
CA SER A 69 -11.05 -6.03 -0.13
C SER A 69 -9.93 -5.08 -0.58
N GLY A 70 -9.53 -4.15 0.25
CA GLY A 70 -8.56 -3.12 -0.09
C GLY A 70 -9.15 -1.93 -0.86
N GLN A 71 -10.41 -1.99 -1.24
CA GLN A 71 -11.02 -0.96 -2.09
C GLN A 71 -11.28 0.34 -1.34
N GLY A 72 -11.94 0.28 -0.20
CA GLY A 72 -12.20 1.45 0.65
C GLY A 72 -10.92 2.11 1.12
N GLU A 73 -9.93 1.31 1.46
CA GLU A 73 -8.61 1.76 1.88
C GLU A 73 -7.94 2.58 0.77
N ALA A 74 -7.96 2.10 -0.47
CA ALA A 74 -7.40 2.83 -1.61
C ALA A 74 -8.16 4.13 -1.87
N ILE A 75 -9.49 4.11 -1.77
CA ILE A 75 -10.31 5.31 -1.91
C ILE A 75 -9.90 6.36 -0.87
N ALA A 76 -9.78 5.96 0.39
CA ALA A 76 -9.38 6.87 1.47
C ALA A 76 -7.97 7.43 1.23
N ALA A 77 -7.01 6.58 0.87
CA ALA A 77 -5.63 7.00 0.62
C ALA A 77 -5.55 8.02 -0.55
N ASN A 78 -6.29 7.77 -1.62
CA ASN A 78 -6.29 8.62 -2.81
C ASN A 78 -6.94 9.99 -2.60
N ARG A 79 -7.61 10.22 -1.47
CA ARG A 79 -8.10 11.56 -1.11
C ARG A 79 -6.97 12.50 -0.70
N ILE A 80 -5.80 11.96 -0.42
CA ILE A 80 -4.63 12.74 -0.03
C ILE A 80 -3.82 13.09 -1.28
N LYS A 81 -3.61 14.38 -1.51
CA LYS A 81 -2.82 14.87 -2.64
C LYS A 81 -1.42 14.25 -2.61
N GLY A 82 -0.93 13.82 -3.77
CA GLY A 82 0.36 13.16 -3.90
C GLY A 82 0.31 11.64 -3.72
N ILE A 83 -0.84 11.07 -3.40
CA ILE A 83 -1.01 9.63 -3.27
C ILE A 83 -1.56 9.02 -4.56
N ARG A 84 -0.97 7.91 -4.95
CA ARG A 84 -1.40 7.04 -6.04
C ARG A 84 -1.49 5.63 -5.47
N ALA A 85 -2.64 5.33 -4.85
CA ALA A 85 -2.93 4.04 -4.26
C ALA A 85 -3.65 3.15 -5.26
N VAL A 86 -3.21 1.91 -5.36
CA VAL A 86 -3.78 0.89 -6.24
C VAL A 86 -4.17 -0.32 -5.42
N VAL A 87 -5.18 -1.06 -5.91
CA VAL A 87 -5.71 -2.24 -5.22
C VAL A 87 -5.18 -3.51 -5.87
N TYR A 88 -4.84 -4.50 -5.05
CA TYR A 88 -4.54 -5.85 -5.51
C TYR A 88 -5.08 -6.86 -4.50
N TYR A 89 -5.81 -7.87 -4.98
CA TYR A 89 -6.37 -8.93 -4.16
C TYR A 89 -6.20 -10.30 -4.81
N ASP A 90 -5.12 -10.47 -5.52
CA ASP A 90 -4.77 -11.64 -6.32
C ASP A 90 -5.16 -11.48 -7.80
N GLY A 91 -4.74 -12.41 -8.65
CA GLY A 91 -4.90 -12.35 -10.08
C GLY A 91 -3.57 -12.07 -10.79
N PRO A 92 -3.60 -11.59 -12.05
CA PRO A 92 -2.37 -11.39 -12.82
C PRO A 92 -1.42 -10.42 -12.13
N ILE A 93 -0.18 -10.87 -11.90
CA ILE A 93 0.86 -10.04 -11.26
C ILE A 93 1.24 -8.84 -12.14
N ASP A 94 0.94 -8.90 -13.43
CA ASP A 94 1.20 -7.80 -14.36
C ASP A 94 0.50 -6.50 -13.93
N ILE A 95 -0.66 -6.61 -13.29
CA ILE A 95 -1.38 -5.45 -12.74
C ILE A 95 -0.51 -4.71 -11.70
N VAL A 96 0.18 -5.46 -10.87
CA VAL A 96 1.07 -4.90 -9.84
C VAL A 96 2.28 -4.21 -10.49
N LYS A 97 2.88 -4.86 -11.50
CA LYS A 97 4.00 -4.28 -12.25
C LYS A 97 3.59 -2.97 -12.92
N LEU A 98 2.44 -2.96 -13.59
CA LEU A 98 1.92 -1.78 -14.28
C LEU A 98 1.64 -0.62 -13.31
N SER A 99 1.21 -0.92 -12.09
CA SER A 99 0.99 0.12 -11.08
C SER A 99 2.26 0.92 -10.80
N ARG A 100 3.42 0.27 -10.90
CA ARG A 100 4.71 0.91 -10.73
C ARG A 100 5.22 1.50 -12.05
N THR A 101 5.33 0.68 -13.08
CA THR A 101 5.96 1.09 -14.35
C THR A 101 5.20 2.24 -15.02
N HIS A 102 3.89 2.25 -14.96
CA HIS A 102 3.04 3.25 -15.61
C HIS A 102 2.52 4.33 -14.66
N ASN A 103 2.18 3.96 -13.42
CA ASN A 103 1.46 4.87 -12.54
C ASN A 103 2.29 5.39 -11.37
N ASN A 104 3.50 4.90 -11.19
CA ASN A 104 4.37 5.27 -10.06
C ASN A 104 3.59 5.21 -8.74
N ALA A 105 2.81 4.13 -8.57
CA ALA A 105 2.01 3.95 -7.37
C ALA A 105 2.90 3.95 -6.13
N ASN A 106 2.53 4.74 -5.15
CA ASN A 106 3.29 4.85 -3.90
C ASN A 106 2.59 4.19 -2.71
N ILE A 107 1.36 3.73 -2.89
CA ILE A 107 0.64 2.91 -1.92
C ILE A 107 0.04 1.70 -2.64
N LEU A 108 0.29 0.51 -2.08
CA LEU A 108 -0.36 -0.73 -2.51
C LEU A 108 -1.38 -1.12 -1.45
N SER A 109 -2.64 -1.29 -1.88
CA SER A 109 -3.75 -1.69 -1.02
C SER A 109 -4.11 -3.15 -1.29
N LEU A 110 -4.04 -3.98 -0.25
CA LEU A 110 -4.28 -5.42 -0.37
C LEU A 110 -5.65 -5.81 0.18
N GLY A 111 -6.32 -6.71 -0.54
CA GLY A 111 -7.57 -7.33 -0.08
C GLY A 111 -7.28 -8.58 0.74
N ALA A 112 -7.19 -8.43 2.05
CA ALA A 112 -6.75 -9.51 2.96
C ALA A 112 -7.62 -10.77 2.91
N ARG A 113 -8.91 -10.63 2.56
CA ARG A 113 -9.83 -11.77 2.46
C ARG A 113 -9.66 -12.59 1.18
N PHE A 114 -8.92 -12.08 0.21
CA PHE A 114 -8.80 -12.66 -1.13
C PHE A 114 -7.39 -13.07 -1.50
N ILE A 115 -6.41 -12.82 -0.64
CA ILE A 115 -5.00 -13.09 -0.93
C ILE A 115 -4.37 -13.85 0.25
N THR A 116 -3.53 -14.84 -0.07
CA THR A 116 -2.78 -15.54 0.98
C THR A 116 -1.62 -14.70 1.47
N GLN A 117 -1.14 -14.98 2.68
CA GLN A 117 0.04 -14.31 3.24
C GLN A 117 1.27 -14.48 2.33
N LYS A 118 1.49 -15.70 1.83
CA LYS A 118 2.59 -15.99 0.90
C LYS A 118 2.48 -15.14 -0.37
N ARG A 119 1.31 -15.10 -0.98
CA ARG A 119 1.10 -14.34 -2.21
C ARG A 119 1.25 -12.83 -1.96
N ALA A 120 0.80 -12.35 -0.82
CA ALA A 120 0.96 -10.96 -0.42
C ALA A 120 2.45 -10.60 -0.29
N ALA A 121 3.24 -11.44 0.38
CA ALA A 121 4.68 -11.22 0.54
C ALA A 121 5.39 -11.20 -0.82
N GLU A 122 5.12 -12.15 -1.70
CA GLU A 122 5.68 -12.19 -3.05
C GLU A 122 5.32 -10.92 -3.85
N THR A 123 4.08 -10.48 -3.72
CA THR A 123 3.57 -9.30 -4.42
C THR A 123 4.26 -8.02 -3.96
N ILE A 124 4.39 -7.81 -2.66
CA ILE A 124 5.02 -6.59 -2.15
C ILE A 124 6.51 -6.57 -2.45
N ASP A 125 7.19 -7.71 -2.42
CA ASP A 125 8.61 -7.79 -2.77
C ASP A 125 8.84 -7.35 -4.22
N LEU A 126 8.00 -7.81 -5.14
CA LEU A 126 8.05 -7.39 -6.53
C LEU A 126 7.73 -5.90 -6.66
N TRP A 127 6.64 -5.45 -6.04
CA TRP A 127 6.17 -4.06 -6.14
C TRP A 127 7.21 -3.06 -5.63
N LEU A 128 7.89 -3.36 -4.54
CA LEU A 128 8.91 -2.48 -3.97
C LEU A 128 10.13 -2.29 -4.89
N HIS A 129 10.40 -3.25 -5.77
CA HIS A 129 11.57 -3.24 -6.65
C HIS A 129 11.27 -2.79 -8.08
N GLU A 130 9.99 -2.70 -8.48
CA GLU A 130 9.65 -2.28 -9.83
C GLU A 130 9.85 -0.76 -10.01
N PRO A 131 10.66 -0.34 -11.01
CA PRO A 131 10.89 1.08 -11.25
C PRO A 131 9.74 1.73 -12.02
N PHE A 132 9.68 3.05 -11.97
CA PHE A 132 8.78 3.84 -12.82
C PHE A 132 9.48 4.12 -14.15
N GLU A 133 8.77 3.92 -15.26
CA GLU A 133 9.31 4.15 -16.60
C GLU A 133 9.45 5.64 -16.97
N GLY A 134 8.63 6.51 -16.38
CA GLY A 134 8.63 7.94 -16.73
C GLY A 134 8.03 8.22 -18.11
N GLY A 135 8.63 9.14 -18.85
CA GLY A 135 8.20 9.48 -20.19
C GLY A 135 6.75 9.98 -20.23
N ARG A 136 5.95 9.45 -21.17
CA ARG A 136 4.54 9.85 -21.33
C ARG A 136 3.68 9.59 -20.07
N HIS A 137 4.08 8.61 -19.26
CA HIS A 137 3.35 8.28 -18.04
C HIS A 137 3.47 9.40 -16.99
N LYS A 138 4.62 10.05 -16.92
CA LYS A 138 4.84 11.17 -16.01
C LYS A 138 3.90 12.33 -16.32
N ASN A 139 3.73 12.65 -17.58
CA ASN A 139 2.82 13.72 -17.99
C ASN A 139 1.39 13.48 -17.54
N ARG A 140 0.95 12.22 -17.55
CA ARG A 140 -0.39 11.82 -17.11
C ARG A 140 -0.52 11.91 -15.60
N ILE A 141 0.48 11.45 -14.86
CA ILE A 141 0.50 11.49 -13.39
C ILE A 141 0.47 12.93 -12.89
N ASP A 142 1.23 13.82 -13.53
CA ASP A 142 1.32 15.22 -13.14
C ASP A 142 -0.04 15.95 -13.22
N LYS A 143 -1.01 15.39 -13.92
CA LYS A 143 -2.37 15.94 -14.06
C LYS A 143 -3.36 15.41 -13.04
N LEU A 144 -2.95 14.49 -12.16
CA LEU A 144 -3.86 13.87 -11.19
C LEU A 144 -4.19 14.78 -10.01
N ASP A 145 -3.23 15.55 -9.55
CA ASP A 145 -3.38 16.43 -8.38
C ASP A 145 -3.65 17.87 -8.83
N ILE A 146 -4.88 18.14 -9.12
CA ILE A 146 -5.34 19.46 -9.55
C ILE A 146 -5.98 20.24 -8.40
#